data_8a84615e590319b2d1995a8fade9fec6
#
_entry.id   8a84615e590319b2d1995a8fade9fec6
#
_cell.length_a   1.000
_cell.length_b   1.000
_cell.length_c   1.000
_cell.angle_alpha   90.00
_cell.angle_beta   90.00
_cell.angle_gamma   90.00
#
_symmetry.space_group_name_H-M   'P 1'
#
loop_
_entity.id
_entity.type
_entity.pdbx_description
1 polymer ?
#
loop_
_entity_poly.entity_id
_entity_poly.type
_entity_poly.pdbx_seq_one_letter_code
_entity_poly.pdbx_strand_id
1 'polypeptide(L)'
;MSITVTGRKMPVTDALREYAEEKIGNSMKVMDIDPLVAEVVLFVEKNPANPRPAVCEVTLRTKGHIIRVEEHEEDMYAAIDVAAAKVVRQLRKYKTKVVDRKLRAADETIRMAEPAAAGELDVDGLMQELAADDEVVRVKTIEFEPLTEEEALVKVDLLGHDFFAYTDRDSGMVNVLYRRDDGGYGLLKQTEE
;
A
#
# COMPACT_ATOMS: atom_id res chain seq x y z
N MET A 1 0.52 -12.40 16.46
CA MET A 1 -0.13 -11.16 16.00
C MET A 1 -0.08 -10.13 17.10
N SER A 2 0.37 -8.92 16.83
CA SER A 2 0.38 -7.80 17.78
C SER A 2 -0.19 -6.55 17.10
N ILE A 3 -0.93 -5.74 17.86
CA ILE A 3 -1.52 -4.49 17.38
C ILE A 3 -1.09 -3.38 18.34
N THR A 4 -0.66 -2.27 17.80
CA THR A 4 -0.32 -1.07 18.57
C THR A 4 -1.12 0.09 18.02
N VAL A 5 -1.91 0.77 18.88
CA VAL A 5 -2.71 1.92 18.49
C VAL A 5 -2.13 3.18 19.12
N THR A 6 -1.79 4.16 18.29
CA THR A 6 -1.21 5.44 18.70
C THR A 6 -1.97 6.62 18.10
N GLY A 7 -1.91 7.77 18.76
CA GLY A 7 -2.49 9.02 18.25
C GLY A 7 -1.40 10.02 17.85
N ARG A 8 -1.49 10.60 16.66
CA ARG A 8 -0.60 11.67 16.22
C ARG A 8 -1.24 13.02 16.52
N LYS A 9 -0.70 13.73 17.52
CA LYS A 9 -1.19 15.05 17.97
C LYS A 9 -2.65 15.05 18.49
N MET A 10 -3.16 13.88 18.88
CA MET A 10 -4.46 13.71 19.53
C MET A 10 -4.38 12.62 20.60
N PRO A 11 -5.14 12.74 21.72
CA PRO A 11 -5.26 11.65 22.67
C PRO A 11 -6.14 10.54 22.05
N VAL A 12 -5.75 9.27 22.26
CA VAL A 12 -6.58 8.11 21.93
C VAL A 12 -7.32 7.71 23.20
N THR A 13 -8.65 7.80 23.15
CA THR A 13 -9.50 7.32 24.26
C THR A 13 -9.49 5.79 24.31
N ASP A 14 -9.77 5.22 25.50
CA ASP A 14 -9.81 3.76 25.66
C ASP A 14 -10.85 3.12 24.72
N ALA A 15 -12.04 3.75 24.59
CA ALA A 15 -13.08 3.28 23.67
C ALA A 15 -12.62 3.26 22.20
N LEU A 16 -11.88 4.28 21.77
CA LEU A 16 -11.37 4.36 20.41
C LEU A 16 -10.26 3.33 20.16
N ARG A 17 -9.42 3.09 21.18
CA ARG A 17 -8.38 2.07 21.15
C ARG A 17 -8.97 0.68 21.04
N GLU A 18 -9.91 0.33 21.93
CA GLU A 18 -10.59 -0.96 21.92
C GLU A 18 -11.29 -1.21 20.57
N TYR A 19 -11.96 -0.19 20.05
CA TYR A 19 -12.62 -0.28 18.76
C TYR A 19 -11.65 -0.57 17.60
N ALA A 20 -10.54 0.17 17.54
CA ALA A 20 -9.52 -0.03 16.53
C ALA A 20 -8.86 -1.42 16.64
N GLU A 21 -8.52 -1.85 17.86
CA GLU A 21 -7.95 -3.17 18.13
C GLU A 21 -8.91 -4.30 17.73
N GLU A 22 -10.20 -4.16 18.02
CA GLU A 22 -11.22 -5.14 17.65
C GLU A 22 -11.37 -5.23 16.11
N LYS A 23 -11.59 -4.10 15.43
CA LYS A 23 -11.86 -4.06 13.99
C LYS A 23 -10.65 -4.49 13.16
N ILE A 24 -9.48 -3.90 13.43
CA ILE A 24 -8.24 -4.26 12.74
C ILE A 24 -7.79 -5.67 13.12
N GLY A 25 -7.91 -6.07 14.40
CA GLY A 25 -7.60 -7.43 14.86
C GLY A 25 -8.44 -8.49 14.17
N ASN A 26 -9.74 -8.26 14.03
CA ASN A 26 -10.62 -9.17 13.29
C ASN A 26 -10.24 -9.22 11.80
N SER A 27 -9.87 -8.10 11.20
CA SER A 27 -9.39 -8.03 9.82
C SER A 27 -8.11 -8.85 9.62
N MET A 28 -7.19 -8.83 10.58
CA MET A 28 -5.95 -9.62 10.54
C MET A 28 -6.18 -11.11 10.67
N LYS A 29 -7.20 -11.55 11.46
CA LYS A 29 -7.53 -12.97 11.68
C LYS A 29 -8.10 -13.66 10.44
N VAL A 30 -8.64 -12.90 9.49
CA VAL A 30 -9.19 -13.46 8.23
C VAL A 30 -8.12 -14.22 7.44
N MET A 31 -6.85 -13.90 7.66
CA MET A 31 -5.71 -14.56 7.01
C MET A 31 -4.75 -15.13 8.04
N ASP A 32 -4.43 -16.42 7.89
CA ASP A 32 -3.39 -17.08 8.67
C ASP A 32 -1.99 -16.70 8.14
N ILE A 33 -1.55 -15.51 8.52
CA ILE A 33 -0.23 -14.95 8.15
C ILE A 33 0.56 -14.72 9.44
N ASP A 34 1.72 -15.39 9.56
CA ASP A 34 2.61 -15.26 10.71
C ASP A 34 4.06 -15.00 10.26
N PRO A 35 4.76 -14.02 10.83
CA PRO A 35 4.30 -13.00 11.77
C PRO A 35 3.50 -11.88 11.09
N LEU A 36 2.52 -11.35 11.80
CA LEU A 36 1.76 -10.18 11.39
C LEU A 36 1.70 -9.18 12.55
N VAL A 37 2.30 -8.01 12.36
CA VAL A 37 2.33 -6.89 13.30
C VAL A 37 1.58 -5.72 12.69
N ALA A 38 0.62 -5.15 13.41
CA ALA A 38 -0.11 -3.97 12.99
C ALA A 38 0.25 -2.76 13.86
N GLU A 39 0.55 -1.66 13.20
CA GLU A 39 0.67 -0.34 13.81
C GLU A 39 -0.46 0.53 13.26
N VAL A 40 -1.31 1.04 14.16
CA VAL A 40 -2.44 1.92 13.81
C VAL A 40 -2.14 3.30 14.34
N VAL A 41 -2.15 4.29 13.47
CA VAL A 41 -1.96 5.70 13.81
C VAL A 41 -3.23 6.47 13.49
N LEU A 42 -3.82 7.09 14.52
CA LEU A 42 -5.02 7.89 14.39
C LEU A 42 -4.66 9.37 14.51
N PHE A 43 -5.18 10.20 13.64
CA PHE A 43 -5.00 11.65 13.72
C PHE A 43 -6.13 12.40 13.01
N VAL A 44 -6.23 13.70 13.34
CA VAL A 44 -7.19 14.59 12.70
C VAL A 44 -6.41 15.67 11.95
N GLU A 45 -6.69 15.82 10.68
CA GLU A 45 -6.15 16.90 9.87
C GLU A 45 -6.73 18.25 10.28
N LYS A 46 -5.84 19.23 10.41
CA LYS A 46 -6.24 20.58 10.87
C LYS A 46 -6.75 21.49 9.75
N ASN A 47 -6.78 21.00 8.51
CA ASN A 47 -7.26 21.81 7.39
C ASN A 47 -8.79 21.94 7.44
N PRO A 48 -9.36 23.13 7.72
CA PRO A 48 -10.81 23.31 7.82
C PRO A 48 -11.54 23.14 6.49
N ALA A 49 -10.83 23.14 5.37
CA ALA A 49 -11.38 22.89 4.05
C ALA A 49 -11.51 21.40 3.71
N ASN A 50 -10.93 20.51 4.53
CA ASN A 50 -11.03 19.08 4.31
C ASN A 50 -12.36 18.55 4.87
N PRO A 51 -13.24 17.99 4.03
CA PRO A 51 -14.50 17.41 4.48
C PRO A 51 -14.31 16.08 5.23
N ARG A 52 -13.12 15.45 5.14
CA ARG A 52 -12.80 14.17 5.77
C ARG A 52 -11.55 14.28 6.64
N PRO A 53 -11.63 14.97 7.77
CA PRO A 53 -10.46 15.29 8.58
C PRO A 53 -9.94 14.13 9.43
N ALA A 54 -10.76 13.09 9.69
CA ALA A 54 -10.37 11.95 10.50
C ALA A 54 -9.58 10.96 9.67
N VAL A 55 -8.36 10.65 10.08
CA VAL A 55 -7.43 9.79 9.35
C VAL A 55 -7.04 8.57 10.19
N CYS A 56 -7.19 7.40 9.59
CA CYS A 56 -6.72 6.13 10.13
C CYS A 56 -5.64 5.56 9.21
N GLU A 57 -4.41 5.54 9.69
CA GLU A 57 -3.26 4.93 9.01
C GLU A 57 -2.97 3.57 9.65
N VAL A 58 -2.97 2.50 8.86
CA VAL A 58 -2.66 1.13 9.31
C VAL A 58 -1.44 0.63 8.55
N THR A 59 -0.39 0.30 9.26
CA THR A 59 0.82 -0.32 8.72
C THR A 59 0.92 -1.76 9.21
N LEU A 60 0.84 -2.71 8.30
CA LEU A 60 1.00 -4.14 8.58
C LEU A 60 2.39 -4.59 8.15
N ARG A 61 3.10 -5.28 9.03
CA ARG A 61 4.42 -5.85 8.75
C ARG A 61 4.35 -7.37 8.78
N THR A 62 4.77 -7.99 7.68
CA THR A 62 4.94 -9.44 7.53
C THR A 62 6.40 -9.77 7.23
N LYS A 63 6.74 -11.05 7.08
CA LYS A 63 8.09 -11.44 6.60
C LYS A 63 8.36 -10.87 5.19
N GLY A 64 9.14 -9.78 5.14
CA GLY A 64 9.63 -9.21 3.88
C GLY A 64 8.65 -8.30 3.14
N HIS A 65 7.46 -8.00 3.70
CA HIS A 65 6.49 -7.12 3.07
C HIS A 65 5.87 -6.16 4.09
N ILE A 66 5.62 -4.93 3.64
CA ILE A 66 4.90 -3.90 4.39
C ILE A 66 3.65 -3.56 3.59
N ILE A 67 2.50 -3.61 4.24
CA ILE A 67 1.22 -3.18 3.68
C ILE A 67 0.80 -1.93 4.45
N ARG A 68 0.56 -0.82 3.75
CA ARG A 68 0.09 0.43 4.34
C ARG A 68 -1.27 0.77 3.76
N VAL A 69 -2.17 1.14 4.65
CA VAL A 69 -3.53 1.60 4.32
C VAL A 69 -3.74 2.92 5.04
N GLU A 70 -4.19 3.94 4.34
CA GLU A 70 -4.53 5.24 4.88
C GLU A 70 -5.93 5.61 4.39
N GLU A 71 -6.81 6.00 5.31
CA GLU A 71 -8.21 6.34 5.02
C GLU A 71 -8.61 7.64 5.71
N HIS A 72 -9.33 8.44 4.96
CA HIS A 72 -9.84 9.74 5.37
C HIS A 72 -11.36 9.72 5.40
N GLU A 73 -11.96 10.00 6.56
CA GLU A 73 -13.42 10.03 6.74
C GLU A 73 -13.87 11.23 7.59
N GLU A 74 -15.16 11.44 7.65
CA GLU A 74 -15.75 12.53 8.43
C GLU A 74 -15.54 12.33 9.92
N ASP A 75 -15.56 11.04 10.37
CA ASP A 75 -15.39 10.65 11.75
C ASP A 75 -14.37 9.49 11.90
N MET A 76 -13.77 9.38 13.09
CA MET A 76 -12.68 8.44 13.35
C MET A 76 -13.15 6.98 13.35
N TYR A 77 -14.37 6.67 13.78
CA TYR A 77 -14.91 5.31 13.75
C TYR A 77 -15.14 4.84 12.32
N ALA A 78 -15.68 5.74 11.47
CA ALA A 78 -15.82 5.47 10.04
C ALA A 78 -14.46 5.25 9.36
N ALA A 79 -13.45 6.06 9.68
CA ALA A 79 -12.09 5.89 9.16
C ALA A 79 -11.49 4.52 9.54
N ILE A 80 -11.71 4.06 10.78
CA ILE A 80 -11.27 2.74 11.24
C ILE A 80 -12.00 1.62 10.48
N ASP A 81 -13.31 1.73 10.27
CA ASP A 81 -14.11 0.70 9.58
C ASP A 81 -13.66 0.56 8.11
N VAL A 82 -13.48 1.68 7.40
CA VAL A 82 -13.02 1.68 6.01
C VAL A 82 -11.59 1.14 5.91
N ALA A 83 -10.71 1.57 6.83
CA ALA A 83 -9.34 1.05 6.90
C ALA A 83 -9.32 -0.46 7.15
N ALA A 84 -10.16 -0.97 8.06
CA ALA A 84 -10.28 -2.40 8.34
C ALA A 84 -10.73 -3.21 7.10
N ALA A 85 -11.70 -2.71 6.35
CA ALA A 85 -12.15 -3.33 5.10
C ALA A 85 -11.03 -3.36 4.04
N LYS A 86 -10.28 -2.24 3.87
CA LYS A 86 -9.12 -2.19 2.98
C LYS A 86 -7.99 -3.13 3.42
N VAL A 87 -7.73 -3.23 4.72
CA VAL A 87 -6.75 -4.20 5.28
C VAL A 87 -7.08 -5.62 4.85
N VAL A 88 -8.35 -6.06 4.98
CA VAL A 88 -8.79 -7.39 4.53
C VAL A 88 -8.51 -7.57 3.03
N ARG A 89 -8.86 -6.58 2.22
CA ARG A 89 -8.64 -6.61 0.76
C ARG A 89 -7.16 -6.73 0.41
N GLN A 90 -6.29 -5.94 1.04
CA GLN A 90 -4.85 -6.00 0.82
C GLN A 90 -4.21 -7.32 1.29
N LEU A 91 -4.65 -7.85 2.42
CA LEU A 91 -4.19 -9.15 2.92
C LEU A 91 -4.59 -10.29 1.99
N ARG A 92 -5.81 -10.25 1.42
CA ARG A 92 -6.25 -11.24 0.41
C ARG A 92 -5.35 -11.17 -0.83
N LYS A 93 -5.12 -9.98 -1.39
CA LYS A 93 -4.21 -9.78 -2.52
C LYS A 93 -2.80 -10.33 -2.22
N TYR A 94 -2.28 -10.03 -1.03
CA TYR A 94 -0.97 -10.54 -0.60
C TYR A 94 -0.94 -12.07 -0.57
N LYS A 95 -1.94 -12.72 0.02
CA LYS A 95 -2.02 -14.19 0.10
C LYS A 95 -2.08 -14.81 -1.28
N THR A 96 -2.90 -14.30 -2.19
CA THR A 96 -3.01 -14.77 -3.57
C THR A 96 -1.66 -14.65 -4.28
N LYS A 97 -0.98 -13.49 -4.24
CA LYS A 97 0.34 -13.31 -4.86
C LYS A 97 1.40 -14.27 -4.31
N VAL A 98 1.38 -14.56 -3.01
CA VAL A 98 2.33 -15.49 -2.38
C VAL A 98 2.02 -16.94 -2.72
N VAL A 99 0.74 -17.32 -2.75
CA VAL A 99 0.30 -18.68 -3.12
C VAL A 99 0.55 -18.94 -4.60
N ASP A 100 0.19 -18.01 -5.48
CA ASP A 100 0.44 -18.14 -6.93
C ASP A 100 1.93 -18.24 -7.25
N ARG A 101 2.76 -17.46 -6.55
CA ARG A 101 4.22 -17.54 -6.73
C ARG A 101 4.79 -18.87 -6.28
N LYS A 102 4.25 -19.47 -5.20
CA LYS A 102 4.63 -20.81 -4.74
C LYS A 102 4.10 -21.90 -5.68
N LEU A 103 2.89 -21.76 -6.20
CA LEU A 103 2.31 -22.69 -7.18
C LEU A 103 3.07 -22.66 -8.50
N ARG A 104 3.41 -21.49 -9.04
CA ARG A 104 4.23 -21.35 -10.25
C ARG A 104 5.64 -21.92 -10.07
N ALA A 105 6.25 -21.74 -8.90
CA ALA A 105 7.53 -22.36 -8.58
C ALA A 105 7.45 -23.88 -8.39
N ALA A 106 6.26 -24.43 -8.02
CA ALA A 106 6.01 -25.87 -7.91
C ALA A 106 5.61 -26.49 -9.26
N ASP A 107 4.97 -25.74 -10.14
CA ASP A 107 4.49 -26.20 -11.46
C ASP A 107 5.65 -26.40 -12.47
N GLU A 108 6.81 -25.77 -12.23
CA GLU A 108 8.04 -26.07 -12.97
C GLU A 108 8.59 -27.48 -12.65
N THR A 109 8.13 -28.09 -11.56
CA THR A 109 8.63 -29.42 -11.11
C THR A 109 7.64 -30.55 -11.31
N ILE A 110 6.35 -30.32 -11.65
CA ILE A 110 5.34 -31.37 -11.79
C ILE A 110 4.45 -31.10 -13.03
N ARG A 111 4.99 -31.40 -14.19
CA ARG A 111 4.15 -31.77 -15.34
C ARG A 111 3.88 -33.26 -15.29
N MET A 112 2.84 -33.66 -14.55
CA MET A 112 2.08 -34.90 -14.76
C MET A 112 1.09 -35.10 -13.59
N ALA A 113 -0.18 -34.86 -13.85
CA ALA A 113 -1.36 -35.66 -13.48
C ALA A 113 -2.63 -34.80 -13.40
N GLU A 114 -3.58 -35.16 -14.20
CA GLU A 114 -4.96 -34.62 -14.30
C GLU A 114 -5.91 -35.24 -13.26
N PRO A 115 -7.23 -34.90 -13.28
CA PRO A 115 -7.90 -34.10 -12.23
C PRO A 115 -9.05 -34.86 -11.57
N ALA A 116 -9.63 -34.31 -10.50
CA ALA A 116 -11.00 -34.64 -10.10
C ALA A 116 -11.69 -33.51 -9.31
N ALA A 117 -12.92 -33.30 -9.71
CA ALA A 117 -13.88 -32.27 -9.41
C ALA A 117 -14.36 -32.15 -7.96
N ALA A 118 -14.64 -30.94 -7.50
CA ALA A 118 -15.71 -30.63 -6.55
C ALA A 118 -16.04 -29.14 -6.51
N GLY A 119 -17.30 -28.80 -6.84
CA GLY A 119 -18.12 -27.69 -6.33
C GLY A 119 -17.63 -26.27 -6.52
N GLU A 120 -18.04 -25.64 -7.60
CA GLU A 120 -17.71 -24.27 -8.00
C GLU A 120 -18.49 -23.22 -7.19
N LEU A 121 -17.77 -22.53 -6.31
CA LEU A 121 -18.02 -21.12 -6.08
C LEU A 121 -17.20 -20.40 -7.18
N ASP A 122 -17.85 -19.57 -7.99
CA ASP A 122 -17.21 -18.77 -9.05
C ASP A 122 -16.21 -17.78 -8.45
N VAL A 123 -15.07 -18.34 -8.06
CA VAL A 123 -13.92 -17.61 -7.50
C VAL A 123 -13.19 -16.88 -8.65
N ASP A 124 -13.29 -17.39 -9.88
CA ASP A 124 -12.63 -16.82 -11.06
C ASP A 124 -13.27 -15.49 -11.50
N GLY A 125 -14.58 -15.36 -11.45
CA GLY A 125 -15.26 -14.09 -11.74
C GLY A 125 -14.93 -13.01 -10.70
N LEU A 126 -14.86 -13.37 -9.42
CA LEU A 126 -14.47 -12.47 -8.34
C LEU A 126 -12.97 -12.12 -8.37
N MET A 127 -12.13 -13.07 -8.83
CA MET A 127 -10.69 -12.87 -9.00
C MET A 127 -10.38 -11.96 -10.19
N GLN A 128 -11.15 -12.04 -11.26
CA GLN A 128 -10.97 -11.22 -12.46
C GLN A 128 -11.34 -9.75 -12.21
N GLU A 129 -12.38 -9.51 -11.41
CA GLU A 129 -12.80 -8.16 -10.99
C GLU A 129 -11.80 -7.51 -10.00
N LEU A 130 -11.12 -8.32 -9.17
CA LEU A 130 -10.11 -7.89 -8.19
C LEU A 130 -8.69 -7.76 -8.78
N ALA A 131 -8.40 -8.45 -9.89
CA ALA A 131 -7.10 -8.43 -10.56
C ALA A 131 -6.95 -7.24 -11.54
N ALA A 132 -8.06 -6.64 -11.96
CA ALA A 132 -8.06 -5.57 -12.95
C ALA A 132 -7.38 -4.27 -12.50
N ASP A 133 -7.25 -4.06 -11.18
CA ASP A 133 -6.70 -2.79 -10.63
C ASP A 133 -5.17 -2.78 -10.40
N ASP A 134 -4.47 -3.93 -10.50
CA ASP A 134 -3.05 -4.04 -10.13
C ASP A 134 -2.14 -4.57 -11.26
N GLU A 135 -2.65 -4.68 -12.47
CA GLU A 135 -1.84 -5.13 -13.62
C GLU A 135 -1.00 -3.97 -14.16
N VAL A 136 0.27 -4.25 -14.52
CA VAL A 136 1.07 -3.28 -15.28
C VAL A 136 0.48 -3.18 -16.68
N VAL A 137 -0.49 -2.28 -16.83
CA VAL A 137 -1.25 -2.08 -18.08
C VAL A 137 -0.34 -1.60 -19.22
N ARG A 138 0.78 -0.94 -18.90
CA ARG A 138 1.67 -0.37 -19.90
C ARG A 138 3.12 -0.34 -19.41
N VAL A 139 4.01 -0.93 -20.19
CA VAL A 139 5.47 -0.81 -20.02
C VAL A 139 5.98 0.17 -21.07
N LYS A 140 6.75 1.17 -20.61
CA LYS A 140 7.49 2.07 -21.51
C LYS A 140 8.98 1.95 -21.17
N THR A 141 9.81 1.79 -22.19
CA THR A 141 11.24 1.95 -22.06
C THR A 141 11.57 3.42 -22.31
N ILE A 142 12.20 4.07 -21.36
CA ILE A 142 12.63 5.46 -21.47
C ILE A 142 14.12 5.54 -21.13
N GLU A 143 14.82 6.42 -21.81
CA GLU A 143 16.17 6.80 -21.43
C GLU A 143 16.08 7.96 -20.43
N PHE A 144 16.77 7.84 -19.31
CA PHE A 144 16.85 8.91 -18.34
C PHE A 144 17.93 9.90 -18.77
N GLU A 145 17.52 11.14 -19.00
CA GLU A 145 18.47 12.20 -19.30
C GLU A 145 19.27 12.58 -18.05
N PRO A 146 20.58 12.85 -18.19
CA PRO A 146 21.38 13.37 -17.09
C PRO A 146 21.02 14.84 -16.83
N LEU A 147 20.39 15.10 -15.69
CA LEU A 147 19.88 16.41 -15.28
C LEU A 147 20.40 16.78 -13.89
N THR A 148 20.47 18.06 -13.61
CA THR A 148 20.58 18.54 -12.22
C THR A 148 19.23 18.49 -11.52
N GLU A 149 19.22 18.55 -10.20
CA GLU A 149 17.98 18.61 -9.40
C GLU A 149 17.09 19.78 -9.81
N GLU A 150 17.69 20.97 -10.07
CA GLU A 150 16.97 22.17 -10.51
C GLU A 150 16.33 21.98 -11.88
N GLU A 151 17.06 21.42 -12.85
CA GLU A 151 16.53 21.11 -14.19
C GLU A 151 15.40 20.11 -14.14
N ALA A 152 15.52 19.10 -13.28
CA ALA A 152 14.48 18.07 -13.08
C ALA A 152 13.22 18.66 -12.42
N LEU A 153 13.35 19.57 -11.45
CA LEU A 153 12.24 20.31 -10.84
C LEU A 153 11.47 21.15 -11.88
N VAL A 154 12.17 21.86 -12.73
CA VAL A 154 11.53 22.62 -13.81
C VAL A 154 10.80 21.70 -14.78
N LYS A 155 11.40 20.55 -15.15
CA LYS A 155 10.78 19.58 -16.05
C LYS A 155 9.51 18.95 -15.47
N VAL A 156 9.53 18.51 -14.21
CA VAL A 156 8.35 17.90 -13.60
C VAL A 156 7.17 18.87 -13.53
N ASP A 157 7.46 20.15 -13.23
CA ASP A 157 6.45 21.19 -13.15
C ASP A 157 5.86 21.50 -14.55
N LEU A 158 6.70 21.66 -15.57
CA LEU A 158 6.26 21.91 -16.94
C LEU A 158 5.47 20.74 -17.55
N LEU A 159 5.80 19.49 -17.19
CA LEU A 159 5.10 18.30 -17.67
C LEU A 159 3.80 18.04 -16.89
N GLY A 160 3.61 18.69 -15.73
CA GLY A 160 2.46 18.48 -14.86
C GLY A 160 2.35 17.04 -14.32
N HIS A 161 3.48 16.35 -14.16
CA HIS A 161 3.50 14.98 -13.65
C HIS A 161 3.60 14.99 -12.13
N ASP A 162 3.02 13.96 -11.50
CA ASP A 162 3.10 13.76 -10.05
C ASP A 162 4.45 13.17 -9.63
N PHE A 163 5.19 12.56 -10.55
CA PHE A 163 6.55 12.08 -10.35
C PHE A 163 7.40 12.21 -11.62
N PHE A 164 8.72 12.28 -11.44
CA PHE A 164 9.68 12.37 -12.52
C PHE A 164 10.98 11.65 -12.14
N ALA A 165 11.38 10.65 -12.93
CA ALA A 165 12.63 9.95 -12.75
C ALA A 165 13.68 10.50 -13.73
N TYR A 166 14.92 10.71 -13.25
CA TYR A 166 16.04 11.22 -14.04
C TYR A 166 17.35 10.63 -13.54
N THR A 167 18.39 10.72 -14.36
CA THR A 167 19.75 10.43 -13.92
C THR A 167 20.37 11.71 -13.37
N ASP A 168 20.80 11.69 -12.13
CA ASP A 168 21.52 12.82 -11.56
C ASP A 168 22.88 12.98 -12.24
N ARG A 169 23.15 14.20 -12.73
CA ARG A 169 24.35 14.48 -13.54
C ARG A 169 25.64 14.29 -12.76
N ASP A 170 25.62 14.56 -11.46
CA ASP A 170 26.81 14.53 -10.62
C ASP A 170 27.13 13.14 -10.12
N SER A 171 26.13 12.37 -9.68
CA SER A 171 26.31 11.02 -9.16
C SER A 171 26.16 9.92 -10.23
N GLY A 172 25.52 10.21 -11.37
CA GLY A 172 25.17 9.21 -12.37
C GLY A 172 24.07 8.24 -11.94
N MET A 173 23.46 8.46 -10.78
CA MET A 173 22.44 7.59 -10.21
C MET A 173 21.03 8.05 -10.58
N VAL A 174 20.08 7.11 -10.56
CA VAL A 174 18.69 7.41 -10.82
C VAL A 174 18.04 8.00 -9.57
N ASN A 175 17.53 9.23 -9.70
CA ASN A 175 16.75 9.92 -8.69
C ASN A 175 15.29 10.05 -9.13
N VAL A 176 14.37 10.15 -8.17
CA VAL A 176 12.94 10.34 -8.44
C VAL A 176 12.41 11.53 -7.65
N LEU A 177 11.92 12.53 -8.37
CA LEU A 177 11.12 13.63 -7.81
C LEU A 177 9.65 13.20 -7.76
N TYR A 178 8.96 13.55 -6.68
CA TYR A 178 7.52 13.32 -6.55
C TYR A 178 6.84 14.51 -5.88
N ARG A 179 5.61 14.80 -6.31
CA ARG A 179 4.79 15.86 -5.72
C ARG A 179 4.25 15.39 -4.38
N ARG A 180 4.30 16.25 -3.38
CA ARG A 180 3.77 15.98 -2.04
C ARG A 180 2.36 16.55 -1.91
N ASP A 181 1.50 15.88 -1.14
CA ASP A 181 0.13 16.33 -0.89
C ASP A 181 0.07 17.61 -0.03
N ASP A 182 1.10 17.82 0.81
CA ASP A 182 1.25 19.03 1.63
C ASP A 182 1.89 20.21 0.88
N GLY A 183 2.12 20.04 -0.41
CA GLY A 183 2.77 21.02 -1.30
C GLY A 183 4.28 20.84 -1.40
N GLY A 184 4.83 21.25 -2.54
CA GLY A 184 6.25 21.08 -2.86
C GLY A 184 6.58 19.71 -3.45
N TYR A 185 7.88 19.41 -3.52
CA TYR A 185 8.40 18.16 -4.08
C TYR A 185 9.26 17.41 -3.07
N GLY A 186 9.20 16.09 -3.10
CA GLY A 186 10.13 15.20 -2.41
C GLY A 186 11.12 14.60 -3.40
N LEU A 187 12.33 14.27 -2.93
CA LEU A 187 13.37 13.66 -3.72
C LEU A 187 13.78 12.32 -3.09
N LEU A 188 13.71 11.26 -3.88
CA LEU A 188 14.24 9.95 -3.56
C LEU A 188 15.58 9.80 -4.27
N LYS A 189 16.64 9.57 -3.50
CA LYS A 189 18.00 9.32 -4.01
C LYS A 189 18.37 7.86 -3.78
N GLN A 190 19.04 7.26 -4.74
CA GLN A 190 19.65 5.95 -4.57
C GLN A 190 20.87 6.11 -3.65
N THR A 191 21.00 5.26 -2.63
CA THR A 191 22.20 5.23 -1.76
C THR A 191 23.29 4.43 -2.44
N GLU A 192 24.52 4.94 -2.44
CA GLU A 192 25.73 4.13 -2.76
C GLU A 192 25.93 3.10 -1.64
N GLU A 193 26.08 1.83 -2.00
CA GLU A 193 26.53 0.78 -1.07
C GLU A 193 28.05 0.80 -0.93
#